data_81e9eb0b2b6ca46be0afd6ff420de6c1
#
_entry.id   81e9eb0b2b6ca46be0afd6ff420de6c1
#
_cell.length_a   1.000
_cell.length_b   1.000
_cell.length_c   1.000
_cell.angle_alpha   90.00
_cell.angle_beta   90.00
_cell.angle_gamma   90.00
#
_symmetry.space_group_name_H-M   'P 1'
#
loop_
_entity.id
_entity.type
_entity.pdbx_description
1 polymer ?
#
loop_
_entity_poly.entity_id
_entity_poly.type
_entity_poly.pdbx_seq_one_letter_code
_entity_poly.pdbx_strand_id
1 'polypeptide(L)'
;TNQTYTYDADAGTVTATYGDAKAKAHADTLYTAQDESDGKGTEGEVKVEGLKTIKIREIKKQAAVELARSDWYIIRKADADTAVPSAITNHRAAVRTKAAAQETQITNASNTAAIETLYTYVNTADEGDPVVMERPLGELPTLES
;
A
#
# COMPACT_ATOMS: atom_id res chain seq x y z
N THR A 1 -0.89 12.84 16.27
CA THR A 1 -2.08 13.25 17.05
C THR A 1 -1.62 14.21 18.12
N ASN A 2 -2.04 15.50 18.02
CA ASN A 2 -1.84 16.46 19.11
C ASN A 2 -2.84 16.14 20.21
N GLN A 3 -2.38 15.45 21.23
CA GLN A 3 -3.14 15.19 22.43
C GLN A 3 -2.69 16.19 23.49
N THR A 4 -3.61 16.96 24.05
CA THR A 4 -3.38 17.88 25.15
C THR A 4 -4.10 17.39 26.37
N TYR A 5 -3.45 17.45 27.53
CA TYR A 5 -4.05 17.13 28.83
C TYR A 5 -4.22 18.40 29.60
N THR A 6 -5.43 18.62 30.12
CA THR A 6 -5.73 19.71 31.02
C THR A 6 -6.16 19.12 32.39
N TYR A 7 -5.48 19.52 33.45
CA TYR A 7 -5.83 19.12 34.82
C TYR A 7 -6.71 20.21 35.43
N ASP A 8 -7.88 19.80 35.91
CA ASP A 8 -8.76 20.64 36.71
C ASP A 8 -8.52 20.29 38.18
N ALA A 9 -7.90 21.22 38.92
CA ALA A 9 -7.54 21.01 40.32
C ALA A 9 -8.76 21.05 41.26
N ASP A 10 -9.80 21.76 40.89
CA ASP A 10 -11.02 21.89 41.72
C ASP A 10 -11.91 20.66 41.58
N ALA A 11 -11.97 20.09 40.37
CA ALA A 11 -12.72 18.87 40.10
C ALA A 11 -11.89 17.57 40.28
N GLY A 12 -10.57 17.69 40.42
CA GLY A 12 -9.65 16.54 40.51
C GLY A 12 -9.62 15.67 39.24
N THR A 13 -9.96 16.25 38.08
CA THR A 13 -10.11 15.52 36.82
C THR A 13 -9.04 15.89 35.82
N VAL A 14 -8.62 14.90 34.99
CA VAL A 14 -7.76 15.11 33.83
C VAL A 14 -8.59 14.95 32.56
N THR A 15 -8.70 16.00 31.76
CA THR A 15 -9.37 15.98 30.47
C THR A 15 -8.34 15.84 29.37
N ALA A 16 -8.48 14.80 28.55
CA ALA A 16 -7.70 14.64 27.33
C ALA A 16 -8.46 15.24 26.15
N THR A 17 -7.88 16.25 25.51
CA THR A 17 -8.42 16.83 24.28
C THR A 17 -7.58 16.35 23.09
N TYR A 18 -8.24 15.79 22.10
CA TYR A 18 -7.61 15.36 20.86
C TYR A 18 -7.82 16.45 19.82
N GLY A 19 -6.72 16.87 19.17
CA GLY A 19 -6.83 17.74 18.01
C GLY A 19 -7.50 17.00 16.85
N ASP A 20 -7.98 17.77 15.87
CA ASP A 20 -8.61 17.23 14.67
C ASP A 20 -7.74 16.16 14.01
N ALA A 21 -8.38 15.09 13.56
CA ALA A 21 -7.71 14.04 12.80
C ALA A 21 -7.13 14.62 11.51
N LYS A 22 -5.80 14.71 11.43
CA LYS A 22 -5.14 15.20 10.22
C LYS A 22 -5.02 14.05 9.23
N ALA A 23 -5.62 14.20 8.06
CA ALA A 23 -5.48 13.24 6.97
C ALA A 23 -3.99 13.03 6.64
N LYS A 24 -3.59 11.76 6.43
CA LYS A 24 -2.24 11.44 6.04
C LYS A 24 -1.97 11.98 4.64
N ALA A 25 -0.82 12.62 4.45
CA ALA A 25 -0.40 13.13 3.14
C ALA A 25 -0.29 11.97 2.12
N HIS A 26 -0.62 12.23 0.86
CA HIS A 26 -0.47 11.24 -0.21
C HIS A 26 1.00 11.01 -0.59
N ALA A 27 1.85 12.03 -0.54
CA ALA A 27 3.28 11.97 -0.78
C ALA A 27 4.07 11.95 0.53
N ASP A 28 5.30 11.47 0.48
CA ASP A 28 6.24 11.51 1.60
C ASP A 28 6.55 12.97 1.97
N THR A 29 6.73 13.21 3.26
CA THR A 29 7.31 14.45 3.78
C THR A 29 8.79 14.21 3.99
N LEU A 30 9.62 15.06 3.41
CA LEU A 30 11.08 14.96 3.50
C LEU A 30 11.62 15.90 4.59
N TYR A 31 12.81 15.58 5.10
CA TYR A 31 13.59 16.52 5.90
C TYR A 31 14.03 17.69 5.04
N THR A 32 13.95 18.89 5.61
CA THR A 32 14.39 20.13 4.96
C THR A 32 15.83 20.46 5.38
N ALA A 33 16.48 21.39 4.66
CA ALA A 33 17.79 21.93 5.06
C ALA A 33 17.79 22.48 6.50
N GLN A 34 16.65 23.06 6.95
CA GLN A 34 16.52 23.52 8.34
C GLN A 34 16.46 22.37 9.33
N ASP A 35 15.77 21.28 8.98
CA ASP A 35 15.73 20.07 9.83
C ASP A 35 17.13 19.47 9.98
N GLU A 36 17.95 19.47 8.92
CA GLU A 36 19.35 18.99 8.96
C GLU A 36 20.23 19.93 9.81
N SER A 37 20.09 21.22 9.64
CA SER A 37 20.79 22.22 10.48
C SER A 37 20.44 22.09 11.95
N ASP A 38 19.19 21.71 12.25
CA ASP A 38 18.71 21.46 13.61
C ASP A 38 19.09 20.06 14.14
N GLY A 39 19.79 19.24 13.36
CA GLY A 39 20.18 17.88 13.72
C GLY A 39 19.04 16.87 13.82
N LYS A 40 17.92 17.10 13.11
CA LYS A 40 16.71 16.26 13.13
C LYS A 40 16.72 15.13 12.11
N GLY A 41 17.56 15.22 11.07
CA GLY A 41 17.69 14.26 9.99
C GLY A 41 18.44 14.85 8.82
N THR A 42 18.67 14.08 7.75
CA THR A 42 19.39 14.52 6.55
C THR A 42 18.40 15.10 5.52
N GLU A 43 18.73 16.24 4.93
CA GLU A 43 17.91 16.85 3.88
C GLU A 43 17.61 15.86 2.75
N GLY A 44 16.33 15.79 2.34
CA GLY A 44 15.86 14.91 1.27
C GLY A 44 15.53 13.48 1.70
N GLU A 45 15.89 13.04 2.89
CA GLU A 45 15.43 11.77 3.44
C GLU A 45 13.96 11.84 3.88
N VAL A 46 13.32 10.67 3.93
CA VAL A 46 11.89 10.57 4.32
C VAL A 46 11.74 10.81 5.81
N LYS A 47 11.09 11.91 6.17
CA LYS A 47 10.71 12.26 7.55
C LYS A 47 9.42 11.57 7.99
N VAL A 48 8.43 11.55 7.09
CA VAL A 48 7.15 10.89 7.30
C VAL A 48 6.71 10.24 5.99
N GLU A 49 6.50 8.92 6.01
CA GLU A 49 5.99 8.21 4.84
C GLU A 49 4.56 8.65 4.50
N GLY A 50 4.33 8.95 3.24
CA GLY A 50 3.01 9.24 2.68
C GLY A 50 2.21 7.96 2.36
N LEU A 51 0.96 8.15 1.95
CA LEU A 51 0.09 7.03 1.57
C LEU A 51 0.61 6.26 0.37
N LYS A 52 1.22 6.92 -0.61
CA LYS A 52 1.81 6.25 -1.80
C LYS A 52 2.84 5.21 -1.39
N THR A 53 3.83 5.60 -0.60
CA THR A 53 4.90 4.72 -0.14
C THR A 53 4.36 3.53 0.65
N ILE A 54 3.40 3.78 1.55
CA ILE A 54 2.75 2.72 2.32
C ILE A 54 2.00 1.74 1.41
N LYS A 55 1.18 2.24 0.48
CA LYS A 55 0.36 1.42 -0.41
C LYS A 55 1.20 0.62 -1.41
N ILE A 56 2.26 1.19 -1.95
CA ILE A 56 3.23 0.47 -2.79
C ILE A 56 3.90 -0.67 -2.01
N ARG A 57 4.29 -0.43 -0.76
CA ARG A 57 4.86 -1.47 0.11
C ARG A 57 3.86 -2.60 0.39
N GLU A 58 2.58 -2.28 0.60
CA GLU A 58 1.51 -3.27 0.77
C GLU A 58 1.35 -4.14 -0.49
N ILE A 59 1.33 -3.54 -1.69
CA ILE A 59 1.27 -4.27 -2.97
C ILE A 59 2.47 -5.21 -3.12
N LYS A 60 3.69 -4.72 -2.89
CA LYS A 60 4.89 -5.55 -2.96
C LYS A 60 4.84 -6.72 -1.99
N LYS A 61 4.34 -6.51 -0.79
CA LYS A 61 4.16 -7.57 0.20
C LYS A 61 3.13 -8.61 -0.26
N GLN A 62 1.99 -8.18 -0.80
CA GLN A 62 0.96 -9.08 -1.33
C GLN A 62 1.49 -9.90 -2.52
N ALA A 63 2.18 -9.24 -3.47
CA ALA A 63 2.81 -9.92 -4.60
C ALA A 63 3.87 -10.95 -4.15
N ALA A 64 4.68 -10.61 -3.15
CA ALA A 64 5.67 -11.54 -2.59
C ALA A 64 5.01 -12.77 -1.95
N VAL A 65 3.91 -12.59 -1.21
CA VAL A 65 3.15 -13.70 -0.62
C VAL A 65 2.59 -14.62 -1.71
N GLU A 66 2.04 -14.05 -2.79
CA GLU A 66 1.49 -14.85 -3.89
C GLU A 66 2.58 -15.59 -4.67
N LEU A 67 3.72 -14.96 -4.92
CA LEU A 67 4.87 -15.59 -5.58
C LEU A 67 5.48 -16.71 -4.73
N ALA A 68 5.53 -16.55 -3.41
CA ALA A 68 6.10 -17.53 -2.50
C ALA A 68 5.39 -18.90 -2.56
N ARG A 69 4.10 -18.95 -2.91
CA ARG A 69 3.35 -20.20 -3.09
C ARG A 69 3.95 -21.13 -4.13
N SER A 70 4.69 -20.58 -5.08
CA SER A 70 5.29 -21.32 -6.19
C SER A 70 6.82 -21.29 -6.21
N ASP A 71 7.48 -20.77 -5.17
CA ASP A 71 8.95 -20.66 -5.13
C ASP A 71 9.63 -22.02 -5.12
N TRP A 72 9.00 -23.06 -4.56
CA TRP A 72 9.54 -24.40 -4.57
C TRP A 72 9.77 -24.96 -5.98
N TYR A 73 8.97 -24.55 -6.98
CA TYR A 73 9.19 -24.92 -8.38
C TYR A 73 10.51 -24.32 -8.91
N ILE A 74 10.82 -23.08 -8.51
CA ILE A 74 12.05 -22.39 -8.90
C ILE A 74 13.26 -23.04 -8.24
N ILE A 75 13.14 -23.38 -6.95
CA ILE A 75 14.19 -24.08 -6.20
C ILE A 75 14.47 -25.45 -6.84
N ARG A 76 13.42 -26.22 -7.12
CA ARG A 76 13.54 -27.53 -7.79
C ARG A 76 14.16 -27.42 -9.18
N LYS A 77 13.85 -26.36 -9.94
CA LYS A 77 14.50 -26.11 -11.23
C LYS A 77 16.00 -25.87 -11.06
N ALA A 78 16.38 -25.10 -10.05
CA ALA A 78 17.78 -24.77 -9.79
C ALA A 78 18.57 -25.97 -9.27
N ASP A 79 17.98 -26.81 -8.41
CA ASP A 79 18.61 -27.95 -7.75
C ASP A 79 18.68 -29.20 -8.64
N ALA A 80 17.58 -29.53 -9.31
CA ALA A 80 17.40 -30.79 -10.04
C ALA A 80 17.11 -30.62 -11.55
N ASP A 81 17.28 -29.43 -12.09
CA ASP A 81 16.96 -29.05 -13.48
C ASP A 81 15.56 -29.47 -13.97
N THR A 82 14.62 -29.64 -13.02
CA THR A 82 13.24 -29.99 -13.32
C THR A 82 12.49 -28.79 -13.89
N ALA A 83 11.91 -28.89 -15.08
CA ALA A 83 11.21 -27.81 -15.72
C ALA A 83 10.05 -27.26 -14.86
N VAL A 84 9.92 -25.94 -14.81
CA VAL A 84 8.76 -25.28 -14.19
C VAL A 84 7.56 -25.42 -15.11
N PRO A 85 6.39 -25.88 -14.63
CA PRO A 85 5.17 -25.90 -15.44
C PRO A 85 4.83 -24.53 -16.04
N SER A 86 4.37 -24.49 -17.29
CA SER A 86 4.02 -23.24 -17.96
C SER A 86 2.94 -22.45 -17.23
N ALA A 87 1.96 -23.11 -16.62
CA ALA A 87 0.94 -22.48 -15.80
C ALA A 87 1.56 -21.67 -14.64
N ILE A 88 2.55 -22.23 -13.95
CA ILE A 88 3.28 -21.55 -12.86
C ILE A 88 4.08 -20.37 -13.39
N THR A 89 4.78 -20.56 -14.51
CA THR A 89 5.57 -19.47 -15.15
C THR A 89 4.66 -18.31 -15.54
N ASN A 90 3.52 -18.60 -16.17
CA ASN A 90 2.54 -17.60 -16.61
C ASN A 90 1.89 -16.89 -15.41
N HIS A 91 1.48 -17.63 -14.40
CA HIS A 91 0.93 -17.03 -13.16
C HIS A 91 1.94 -16.08 -12.51
N ARG A 92 3.19 -16.50 -12.33
CA ARG A 92 4.25 -15.65 -11.76
C ARG A 92 4.50 -14.38 -12.57
N ALA A 93 4.44 -14.48 -13.90
CA ALA A 93 4.54 -13.33 -14.79
C ALA A 93 3.33 -12.39 -14.63
N ALA A 94 2.12 -12.92 -14.58
CA ALA A 94 0.89 -12.15 -14.38
C ALA A 94 0.88 -11.41 -13.04
N VAL A 95 1.30 -12.04 -11.94
CA VAL A 95 1.43 -11.40 -10.62
C VAL A 95 2.38 -10.21 -10.68
N ARG A 96 3.57 -10.37 -11.28
CA ARG A 96 4.55 -9.27 -11.40
C ARG A 96 4.02 -8.12 -12.26
N THR A 97 3.41 -8.43 -13.40
CA THR A 97 2.83 -7.43 -14.31
C THR A 97 1.72 -6.65 -13.62
N LYS A 98 0.82 -7.35 -12.92
CA LYS A 98 -0.29 -6.70 -12.22
C LYS A 98 0.21 -5.84 -11.06
N ALA A 99 1.15 -6.33 -10.26
CA ALA A 99 1.75 -5.56 -9.17
C ALA A 99 2.42 -4.27 -9.69
N ALA A 100 3.21 -4.35 -10.77
CA ALA A 100 3.84 -3.18 -11.39
C ALA A 100 2.80 -2.17 -11.91
N ALA A 101 1.70 -2.64 -12.50
CA ALA A 101 0.61 -1.78 -12.93
C ALA A 101 -0.07 -1.07 -11.75
N GLN A 102 -0.33 -1.78 -10.65
CA GLN A 102 -0.88 -1.21 -9.42
C GLN A 102 0.06 -0.16 -8.78
N GLU A 103 1.36 -0.44 -8.72
CA GLU A 103 2.37 0.52 -8.25
C GLU A 103 2.36 1.80 -9.10
N THR A 104 2.26 1.65 -10.43
CA THR A 104 2.17 2.79 -11.36
C THR A 104 0.91 3.62 -11.13
N GLN A 105 -0.25 2.98 -10.95
CA GLN A 105 -1.51 3.67 -10.66
C GLN A 105 -1.42 4.51 -9.38
N ILE A 106 -0.85 3.94 -8.30
CA ILE A 106 -0.67 4.66 -7.03
C ILE A 106 0.35 5.80 -7.19
N THR A 107 1.45 5.57 -7.90
CA THR A 107 2.47 6.61 -8.15
C THR A 107 1.86 7.81 -8.88
N ASN A 108 0.99 7.56 -9.84
CA ASN A 108 0.34 8.58 -10.66
C ASN A 108 -0.84 9.27 -9.96
N ALA A 109 -1.35 8.75 -8.85
CA ALA A 109 -2.42 9.40 -8.11
C ALA A 109 -1.99 10.79 -7.63
N SER A 110 -2.77 11.83 -7.96
CA SER A 110 -2.40 13.22 -7.71
C SER A 110 -2.63 13.69 -6.26
N ASN A 111 -3.49 12.97 -5.52
CA ASN A 111 -3.88 13.33 -4.16
C ASN A 111 -4.46 12.11 -3.42
N THR A 112 -4.83 12.28 -2.15
CA THR A 112 -5.41 11.24 -1.30
C THR A 112 -6.73 10.70 -1.85
N ALA A 113 -7.62 11.55 -2.37
CA ALA A 113 -8.90 11.12 -2.95
C ALA A 113 -8.70 10.26 -4.20
N ALA A 114 -7.70 10.55 -5.03
CA ALA A 114 -7.36 9.71 -6.18
C ALA A 114 -6.86 8.31 -5.74
N ILE A 115 -6.09 8.22 -4.64
CA ILE A 115 -5.70 6.93 -4.07
C ILE A 115 -6.95 6.19 -3.54
N GLU A 116 -7.83 6.87 -2.83
CA GLU A 116 -9.08 6.30 -2.30
C GLU A 116 -9.95 5.72 -3.42
N THR A 117 -10.10 6.44 -4.53
CA THR A 117 -10.84 5.98 -5.71
C THR A 117 -10.28 4.65 -6.24
N LEU A 118 -8.95 4.46 -6.26
CA LEU A 118 -8.33 3.20 -6.71
C LEU A 118 -8.73 2.00 -5.84
N TYR A 119 -9.07 2.21 -4.57
CA TYR A 119 -9.46 1.17 -3.62
C TYR A 119 -10.97 1.02 -3.45
N THR A 120 -11.75 1.96 -3.99
CA THR A 120 -13.21 1.94 -3.85
C THR A 120 -13.81 0.94 -4.82
N TYR A 121 -14.60 -0.03 -4.28
CA TYR A 121 -15.33 -0.98 -5.09
C TYR A 121 -16.55 -0.31 -5.72
N VAL A 122 -16.75 -0.54 -7.00
CA VAL A 122 -17.90 -0.08 -7.78
C VAL A 122 -18.55 -1.26 -8.49
N ASN A 123 -19.86 -1.20 -8.68
CA ASN A 123 -20.55 -2.20 -9.51
C ASN A 123 -20.21 -1.92 -10.99
N THR A 124 -19.63 -2.91 -11.66
CA THR A 124 -19.27 -2.85 -13.08
C THR A 124 -20.21 -3.66 -13.97
N ALA A 125 -21.24 -4.31 -13.39
CA ALA A 125 -22.24 -5.05 -14.15
C ALA A 125 -23.16 -4.09 -14.93
N ASP A 126 -23.64 -4.54 -16.08
CA ASP A 126 -24.66 -3.84 -16.84
C ASP A 126 -26.02 -3.88 -16.12
N GLU A 127 -26.93 -2.96 -16.51
CA GLU A 127 -28.27 -2.88 -15.91
C GLU A 127 -29.05 -4.19 -16.16
N GLY A 128 -29.48 -4.83 -15.09
CA GLY A 128 -30.20 -6.10 -15.12
C GLY A 128 -29.34 -7.35 -14.92
N ASP A 129 -28.02 -7.22 -14.95
CA ASP A 129 -27.11 -8.32 -14.69
C ASP A 129 -26.77 -8.46 -13.18
N PRO A 130 -26.29 -9.64 -12.75
CA PRO A 130 -25.82 -9.84 -11.39
C PRO A 130 -24.70 -8.84 -11.01
N VAL A 131 -24.77 -8.30 -9.80
CA VAL A 131 -23.80 -7.32 -9.30
C VAL A 131 -22.38 -7.87 -9.36
N VAL A 132 -21.49 -7.15 -10.04
CA VAL A 132 -20.05 -7.42 -10.11
C VAL A 132 -19.31 -6.25 -9.47
N MET A 133 -18.72 -6.48 -8.32
CA MET A 133 -17.99 -5.46 -7.57
C MET A 133 -16.49 -5.52 -7.92
N GLU A 134 -16.00 -4.46 -8.53
CA GLU A 134 -14.58 -4.30 -8.88
C GLU A 134 -14.03 -2.97 -8.38
N ARG A 135 -12.74 -2.90 -8.16
CA ARG A 135 -12.04 -1.63 -7.86
C ARG A 135 -11.07 -1.29 -8.99
N PRO A 136 -10.86 0.00 -9.31
CA PRO A 136 -9.96 0.42 -10.39
C PRO A 136 -8.53 -0.11 -10.27
N LEU A 137 -8.01 -0.29 -9.05
CA LEU A 137 -6.70 -0.90 -8.80
C LEU A 137 -6.66 -2.36 -9.26
N GLY A 138 -7.79 -3.07 -9.20
CA GLY A 138 -7.92 -4.50 -9.47
C GLY A 138 -7.26 -5.37 -8.41
N GLU A 139 -7.35 -6.69 -8.60
CA GLU A 139 -6.78 -7.68 -7.70
C GLU A 139 -5.55 -8.35 -8.31
N LEU A 140 -4.65 -8.86 -7.46
CA LEU A 140 -3.56 -9.73 -7.92
C LEU A 140 -4.16 -11.08 -8.34
N PRO A 141 -3.62 -11.71 -9.42
CA PRO A 141 -4.01 -13.07 -9.77
C PRO A 141 -3.65 -14.03 -8.64
N THR A 142 -4.54 -14.95 -8.33
CA THR A 142 -4.32 -16.03 -7.36
C THR A 142 -3.96 -17.33 -8.09
N LEU A 143 -3.08 -18.13 -7.51
CA LEU A 143 -2.79 -19.46 -8.03
C LEU A 143 -3.95 -20.39 -7.64
N GLU A 144 -4.73 -20.79 -8.64
CA GLU A 144 -5.76 -21.82 -8.44
C GLU A 144 -5.09 -23.17 -8.12
N SER A 145 -5.62 -23.85 -7.14
CA SER A 145 -5.12 -25.15 -6.65
C SER A 145 -5.58 -26.31 -7.53
#